data_cd7a6c950e0a5442cd9f00bb976fed16
#
_entry.id   cd7a6c950e0a5442cd9f00bb976fed16
#
_cell.length_a   1.000
_cell.length_b   1.000
_cell.length_c   1.000
_cell.angle_alpha   90.00
_cell.angle_beta   90.00
_cell.angle_gamma   90.00
#
_symmetry.space_group_name_H-M   'P 1'
#
loop_
_entity.id
_entity.type
_entity.pdbx_description
1 polymer ?
#
loop_
_entity_poly.entity_id
_entity_poly.type
_entity_poly.pdbx_seq_one_letter_code
_entity_poly.pdbx_strand_id
1 'polypeptide(L)'
;MYICSMKNSSLYKGCLEPIIMQLLKDNGRMYGFEITQKVKALTQNELKITEGALYPLLHKLEAEGLLEVTIENIGNRMRKYYSLTKTGKKKTAGSLKEVQSFVETLQLFFKFNLA
;
A
#
# COMPACT_ATOMS: atom_id res chain seq x y z
N MET A 1 -5.42 -17.97 2.78
CA MET A 1 -4.71 -16.94 3.54
C MET A 1 -5.31 -15.57 3.30
N TYR A 2 -5.49 -14.82 4.32
CA TYR A 2 -6.11 -13.51 4.21
C TYR A 2 -5.10 -12.47 3.77
N ILE A 3 -5.50 -11.58 2.88
CA ILE A 3 -4.74 -10.38 2.58
C ILE A 3 -4.82 -9.44 3.77
N CYS A 4 -5.99 -9.35 4.34
CA CYS A 4 -6.14 -8.66 5.60
C CYS A 4 -7.08 -9.49 6.48
N SER A 5 -6.95 -9.32 7.78
CA SER A 5 -7.71 -10.11 8.75
C SER A 5 -9.07 -9.50 9.04
N MET A 6 -9.43 -8.41 8.38
CA MET A 6 -10.67 -7.70 8.66
C MET A 6 -11.81 -8.25 7.81
N LYS A 7 -13.02 -8.08 8.29
CA LYS A 7 -14.21 -8.56 7.60
C LYS A 7 -14.44 -7.92 6.23
N ASN A 8 -13.84 -6.78 5.96
CA ASN A 8 -13.96 -6.09 4.67
C ASN A 8 -12.77 -6.33 3.76
N SER A 9 -12.02 -7.42 3.99
CA SER A 9 -10.77 -7.66 3.26
C SER A 9 -10.97 -7.73 1.75
N SER A 10 -12.07 -8.31 1.29
CA SER A 10 -12.33 -8.42 -0.15
C SER A 10 -12.57 -7.05 -0.79
N LEU A 11 -13.13 -6.11 -0.05
CA LEU A 11 -13.34 -4.75 -0.55
C LEU A 11 -12.04 -3.98 -0.68
N TYR A 12 -11.07 -4.23 0.21
CA TYR A 12 -9.79 -3.55 0.16
C TYR A 12 -8.84 -4.14 -0.89
N LYS A 13 -9.12 -5.34 -1.35
CA LYS A 13 -8.18 -6.08 -2.19
C LYS A 13 -7.74 -5.29 -3.43
N GLY A 14 -8.67 -4.61 -4.09
CA GLY A 14 -8.37 -3.82 -5.27
C GLY A 14 -7.63 -2.51 -4.98
N CYS A 15 -7.54 -2.14 -3.71
CA CYS A 15 -6.92 -0.88 -3.32
C CYS A 15 -5.55 -1.06 -2.65
N LEU A 16 -5.08 -2.30 -2.50
CA LEU A 16 -3.83 -2.55 -1.77
C LEU A 16 -2.62 -1.92 -2.46
N GLU A 17 -2.52 -2.04 -3.79
CA GLU A 17 -1.40 -1.43 -4.49
C GLU A 17 -1.40 0.10 -4.35
N PRO A 18 -2.52 0.80 -4.61
CA PRO A 18 -2.56 2.24 -4.37
C PRO A 18 -2.24 2.62 -2.93
N ILE A 19 -2.71 1.85 -1.96
CA ILE A 19 -2.44 2.12 -0.55
C ILE A 19 -0.94 2.07 -0.28
N ILE A 20 -0.28 1.00 -0.72
CA ILE A 20 1.15 0.82 -0.49
C ILE A 20 1.94 1.91 -1.20
N MET A 21 1.60 2.20 -2.44
CA MET A 21 2.31 3.23 -3.20
C MET A 21 2.14 4.60 -2.58
N GLN A 22 0.96 4.91 -2.06
CA GLN A 22 0.72 6.18 -1.39
C GLN A 22 1.54 6.29 -0.10
N LEU A 23 1.65 5.19 0.67
CA LEU A 23 2.47 5.17 1.87
C LEU A 23 3.94 5.47 1.54
N LEU A 24 4.44 4.87 0.47
CA LEU A 24 5.82 5.10 0.06
C LEU A 24 6.03 6.51 -0.45
N LYS A 25 5.03 7.08 -1.11
CA LYS A 25 5.10 8.47 -1.52
C LYS A 25 5.22 9.40 -0.33
N ASP A 26 4.40 9.16 0.70
CA ASP A 26 4.33 10.04 1.87
C ASP A 26 5.54 9.89 2.79
N ASN A 27 6.15 8.71 2.84
CA ASN A 27 7.19 8.40 3.80
C ASN A 27 8.59 8.23 3.19
N GLY A 28 8.70 8.28 1.88
CA GLY A 28 9.96 8.16 1.16
C GLY A 28 10.36 6.72 0.94
N ARG A 29 10.82 6.05 1.97
CA ARG A 29 11.17 4.64 1.88
C ARG A 29 10.73 3.94 3.15
N MET A 30 10.37 2.66 3.00
CA MET A 30 9.92 1.87 4.14
C MET A 30 10.33 0.41 3.92
N TYR A 31 10.59 -0.29 5.02
CA TYR A 31 10.73 -1.74 4.93
C TYR A 31 9.40 -2.41 5.27
N GLY A 32 9.31 -3.72 4.94
CA GLY A 32 8.02 -4.42 4.98
C GLY A 32 7.28 -4.30 6.31
N PHE A 33 7.99 -4.52 7.42
CA PHE A 33 7.35 -4.44 8.73
C PHE A 33 6.78 -3.03 9.00
N GLU A 34 7.51 -1.99 8.60
CA GLU A 34 7.02 -0.62 8.74
C GLU A 34 5.72 -0.40 7.98
N ILE A 35 5.63 -0.97 6.79
CA ILE A 35 4.42 -0.83 5.96
C ILE A 35 3.23 -1.47 6.69
N THR A 36 3.41 -2.69 7.20
CA THR A 36 2.32 -3.37 7.90
C THR A 36 1.88 -2.59 9.14
N GLN A 37 2.84 -2.06 9.89
CA GLN A 37 2.52 -1.30 11.09
C GLN A 37 1.84 0.03 10.78
N LYS A 38 2.27 0.68 9.70
CA LYS A 38 1.69 1.97 9.29
C LYS A 38 0.25 1.79 8.85
N VAL A 39 -0.05 0.73 8.11
CA VAL A 39 -1.41 0.43 7.69
C VAL A 39 -2.31 0.24 8.90
N LYS A 40 -1.85 -0.53 9.88
CA LYS A 40 -2.60 -0.73 11.12
C LYS A 40 -2.84 0.59 11.86
N ALA A 41 -1.79 1.39 11.98
CA ALA A 41 -1.87 2.64 12.74
C ALA A 41 -2.81 3.65 12.08
N LEU A 42 -2.71 3.81 10.76
CA LEU A 42 -3.54 4.77 10.05
C LEU A 42 -5.01 4.39 10.03
N THR A 43 -5.33 3.11 10.15
CA THR A 43 -6.70 2.64 10.09
C THR A 43 -7.24 2.22 11.45
N GLN A 44 -6.51 2.50 12.53
CA GLN A 44 -6.90 2.13 13.89
C GLN A 44 -7.22 0.64 13.98
N ASN A 45 -6.34 -0.17 13.39
CA ASN A 45 -6.43 -1.63 13.33
C ASN A 45 -7.59 -2.16 12.47
N GLU A 46 -8.25 -1.29 11.69
CA GLU A 46 -9.31 -1.75 10.78
C GLU A 46 -8.75 -2.58 9.64
N LEU A 47 -7.62 -2.17 9.08
CA LEU A 47 -6.99 -2.90 7.98
C LEU A 47 -5.66 -3.45 8.46
N LYS A 48 -5.46 -4.74 8.24
CA LYS A 48 -4.20 -5.42 8.58
C LYS A 48 -3.74 -6.20 7.37
N ILE A 49 -2.50 -5.95 6.96
CA ILE A 49 -1.88 -6.68 5.87
C ILE A 49 -0.78 -7.55 6.46
N THR A 50 -0.86 -8.85 6.21
CA THR A 50 0.19 -9.76 6.68
C THR A 50 1.43 -9.62 5.81
N GLU A 51 2.59 -9.97 6.36
CA GLU A 51 3.81 -9.96 5.57
C GLU A 51 3.73 -10.96 4.42
N GLY A 52 3.06 -12.09 4.64
CA GLY A 52 2.87 -13.08 3.58
C GLY A 52 2.07 -12.57 2.39
N ALA A 53 1.18 -11.62 2.61
CA ALA A 53 0.43 -10.98 1.52
C ALA A 53 1.18 -9.79 0.95
N LEU A 54 1.95 -9.10 1.78
CA LEU A 54 2.64 -7.87 1.38
C LEU A 54 3.82 -8.14 0.45
N TYR A 55 4.69 -9.11 0.79
CA TYR A 55 5.93 -9.30 0.04
C TYR A 55 5.72 -9.70 -1.41
N PRO A 56 4.79 -10.59 -1.77
CA PRO A 56 4.53 -10.85 -3.18
C PRO A 56 4.11 -9.61 -3.95
N LEU A 57 3.36 -8.72 -3.29
CA LEU A 57 2.91 -7.49 -3.90
C LEU A 57 4.08 -6.52 -4.11
N LEU A 58 4.96 -6.40 -3.12
CA LEU A 58 6.15 -5.57 -3.26
C LEU A 58 7.05 -6.08 -4.38
N HIS A 59 7.22 -7.40 -4.47
CA HIS A 59 8.04 -7.99 -5.53
C HIS A 59 7.43 -7.76 -6.91
N LYS A 60 6.10 -7.83 -7.01
CA LYS A 60 5.40 -7.55 -8.26
C LYS A 60 5.64 -6.10 -8.69
N LEU A 61 5.48 -5.17 -7.77
CA LEU A 61 5.66 -3.75 -8.07
C LEU A 61 7.11 -3.44 -8.44
N GLU A 62 8.06 -4.10 -7.79
CA GLU A 62 9.47 -3.95 -8.13
C GLU A 62 9.75 -4.47 -9.54
N ALA A 63 9.20 -5.65 -9.86
CA ALA A 63 9.37 -6.25 -11.19
C ALA A 63 8.77 -5.38 -12.28
N GLU A 64 7.71 -4.64 -11.96
CA GLU A 64 7.07 -3.72 -12.91
C GLU A 64 7.80 -2.39 -13.03
N GLY A 65 8.89 -2.22 -12.29
CA GLY A 65 9.66 -0.98 -12.34
C GLY A 65 9.05 0.18 -11.56
N LEU A 66 8.11 -0.11 -10.68
CA LEU A 66 7.43 0.93 -9.90
C LEU A 66 8.10 1.17 -8.54
N LEU A 67 8.81 0.16 -8.03
CA LEU A 67 9.57 0.27 -6.78
C LEU A 67 11.02 -0.10 -7.03
N GLU A 68 11.89 0.47 -6.21
CA GLU A 68 13.29 0.07 -6.15
C GLU A 68 13.64 -0.30 -4.72
N VAL A 69 14.67 -1.13 -4.58
CA VAL A 69 15.07 -1.67 -3.28
C VAL A 69 16.44 -1.15 -2.92
N THR A 70 16.58 -0.69 -1.67
CA THR A 70 17.88 -0.35 -1.08
C THR A 70 18.10 -1.29 0.09
N ILE A 71 19.24 -1.94 0.13
CA ILE A 71 19.58 -2.85 1.23
C ILE A 71 20.53 -2.13 2.19
N GLU A 72 20.20 -2.17 3.47
CA GLU A 72 21.06 -1.58 4.50
C GLU A 72 21.40 -2.61 5.55
N ASN A 73 22.65 -2.51 6.06
CA ASN A 73 23.09 -3.30 7.20
C ASN A 73 22.72 -2.57 8.48
N ILE A 74 21.91 -3.22 9.30
CA ILE A 74 21.52 -2.71 10.60
C ILE A 74 22.05 -3.72 11.63
N GLY A 75 23.22 -3.45 12.18
CA GLY A 75 23.88 -4.42 13.05
C GLY A 75 24.23 -5.68 12.28
N ASN A 76 23.72 -6.83 12.71
CA ASN A 76 23.95 -8.11 12.05
C ASN A 76 22.84 -8.48 11.07
N ARG A 77 21.98 -7.52 10.72
CA ARG A 77 20.81 -7.79 9.88
C ARG A 77 20.87 -6.97 8.62
N MET A 78 20.39 -7.57 7.54
CA MET A 78 20.17 -6.87 6.27
C MET A 78 18.71 -6.47 6.23
N ARG A 79 18.44 -5.23 5.87
CA ARG A 79 17.08 -4.73 5.80
C ARG A 79 16.84 -4.15 4.42
N LYS A 80 15.74 -4.58 3.79
CA LYS A 80 15.36 -4.09 2.47
C LYS A 80 14.37 -2.95 2.61
N TYR A 81 14.75 -1.79 2.10
CA TYR A 81 13.87 -0.63 2.02
C TYR A 81 13.33 -0.49 0.62
N TYR A 82 12.05 -0.22 0.51
CA TYR A 82 11.37 -0.02 -0.76
C TYR A 82 11.02 1.45 -0.91
N SER A 83 11.19 1.98 -2.12
CA SER A 83 10.84 3.36 -2.44
C SER A 83 10.30 3.42 -3.86
N LEU A 84 9.57 4.48 -4.17
CA LEU A 84 9.01 4.66 -5.50
C LEU A 84 10.08 5.10 -6.49
N THR A 85 10.06 4.51 -7.69
CA THR A 85 10.83 5.02 -8.82
C THR A 85 10.10 6.23 -9.40
N LYS A 86 10.71 6.89 -10.39
CA LYS A 86 10.03 7.97 -11.13
C LYS A 86 8.72 7.47 -11.73
N THR A 87 8.77 6.30 -12.36
CA THR A 87 7.59 5.67 -12.95
C THR A 87 6.56 5.37 -11.88
N GLY A 88 7.01 4.88 -10.71
CA GLY A 88 6.14 4.60 -9.59
C GLY A 88 5.43 5.85 -9.08
N LYS A 89 6.13 6.97 -9.03
CA LYS A 89 5.51 8.23 -8.59
C LYS A 89 4.41 8.68 -9.54
N LYS A 90 4.63 8.54 -10.84
CA LYS A 90 3.60 8.86 -11.83
C LYS A 90 2.40 7.93 -11.70
N LYS A 91 2.67 6.65 -11.51
CA LYS A 91 1.60 5.65 -11.34
C LYS A 91 0.78 5.94 -10.09
N THR A 92 1.43 6.36 -9.01
CA THR A 92 0.74 6.70 -7.77
C THR A 92 -0.25 7.84 -7.98
N ALA A 93 0.16 8.87 -8.71
CA ALA A 93 -0.72 10.00 -8.99
C ALA A 93 -1.95 9.56 -9.78
N GLY A 94 -1.75 8.68 -10.77
CA GLY A 94 -2.86 8.14 -11.57
C GLY A 94 -3.78 7.26 -10.75
N SER A 95 -3.20 6.42 -9.89
CA SER A 95 -3.98 5.54 -9.01
C SER A 95 -4.83 6.33 -8.03
N LEU A 96 -4.31 7.44 -7.52
CA LEU A 96 -5.07 8.28 -6.62
C LEU A 96 -6.33 8.82 -7.30
N LYS A 97 -6.19 9.26 -8.55
CA LYS A 97 -7.34 9.73 -9.32
C LYS A 97 -8.36 8.63 -9.56
N GLU A 98 -7.89 7.42 -9.85
CA GLU A 98 -8.78 6.27 -10.06
C GLU A 98 -9.55 5.93 -8.78
N VAL A 99 -8.88 5.92 -7.64
CA VAL A 99 -9.53 5.63 -6.36
C VAL A 99 -10.55 6.71 -6.03
N GLN A 100 -10.19 7.97 -6.25
CA GLN A 100 -11.09 9.09 -6.01
C GLN A 100 -12.35 8.98 -6.87
N SER A 101 -12.17 8.68 -8.14
CA SER A 101 -13.28 8.51 -9.08
C SER A 101 -14.17 7.32 -8.65
N PHE A 102 -13.56 6.25 -8.18
CA PHE A 102 -14.29 5.08 -7.69
C PHE A 102 -15.16 5.45 -6.48
N VAL A 103 -14.61 6.18 -5.52
CA VAL A 103 -15.36 6.61 -4.35
C VAL A 103 -16.52 7.52 -4.78
N GLU A 104 -16.28 8.46 -5.68
CA GLU A 104 -17.32 9.36 -6.17
C GLU A 104 -18.44 8.59 -6.86
N THR A 105 -18.08 7.57 -7.63
CA THR A 105 -19.09 6.72 -8.30
C THR A 105 -19.92 5.97 -7.27
N LEU A 106 -19.29 5.42 -6.23
CA LEU A 106 -20.03 4.73 -5.18
C LEU A 106 -21.02 5.65 -4.50
N GLN A 107 -20.68 6.92 -4.35
CA GLN A 107 -21.57 7.89 -3.72
C GLN A 107 -22.86 8.09 -4.51
N LEU A 108 -22.85 7.79 -5.81
CA LEU A 108 -24.07 7.87 -6.61
C LEU A 108 -25.08 6.79 -6.24
N PHE A 109 -24.59 5.65 -5.75
CA PHE A 109 -25.45 4.54 -5.35
C PHE A 109 -25.73 4.53 -3.86
N PHE A 110 -24.77 4.93 -3.06
CA PHE A 110 -24.87 4.91 -1.61
C PHE A 110 -24.72 6.34 -1.10
N LYS A 111 -25.52 6.71 -0.14
CA LYS A 111 -25.46 8.07 0.41
C LYS A 111 -24.58 8.07 1.64
N PHE A 112 -23.27 8.10 1.42
CA PHE A 112 -22.33 8.20 2.52
C PHE A 112 -22.31 9.61 3.10
N ASN A 113 -21.93 9.69 4.34
CA ASN A 113 -21.55 10.95 4.95
C ASN A 113 -20.05 10.93 5.16
N LEU A 114 -19.30 11.48 4.21
CA LEU A 114 -17.84 11.49 4.23
C LEU A 114 -17.32 12.82 4.74
N ALA A 115 -17.79 13.25 5.87
CA ALA A 115 -17.38 14.51 6.47
C ALA A 115 -15.90 14.53 6.88
#